data_c180bd9a1f56773c0e012faf17dff044
#
_entry.id   c180bd9a1f56773c0e012faf17dff044
#
_cell.length_a   1.000
_cell.length_b   1.000
_cell.length_c   1.000
_cell.angle_alpha   90.00
_cell.angle_beta   90.00
_cell.angle_gamma   90.00
#
_symmetry.space_group_name_H-M   'P 1'
#
loop_
_entity.id
_entity.type
_entity.pdbx_description
1 polymer ?
#
loop_
_entity_poly.entity_id
_entity_poly.type
_entity_poly.pdbx_seq_one_letter_code
_entity_poly.pdbx_strand_id
1 'polypeptide(L)'
;YECDIQGIVNNANYLHYIEHTRHLYLTQLGVSFAKLHEQGIDAVVARMNLQYKAPLRCDDHFISKLAVKKEGLRYVFYQDIFRKDDGRLSFRSTVELVCLINGRLGNSDDYDRAFGF
;
A
#
# COMPACT_ATOMS: atom_id res chain seq x y z
N TYR A 1 1.56 12.70 -17.87
CA TYR A 1 2.75 12.99 -17.03
C TYR A 1 3.22 11.77 -16.23
N GLU A 2 2.42 10.71 -16.20
CA GLU A 2 2.76 9.47 -15.51
C GLU A 2 3.75 8.61 -16.29
N CYS A 3 4.01 8.94 -17.55
CA CYS A 3 4.90 8.20 -18.43
C CYS A 3 6.17 8.97 -18.70
N ASP A 4 7.26 8.25 -18.91
CA ASP A 4 8.51 8.85 -19.36
C ASP A 4 8.51 9.00 -20.90
N ILE A 5 9.64 9.44 -21.46
CA ILE A 5 9.74 9.68 -22.91
C ILE A 5 9.70 8.37 -23.73
N GLN A 6 9.82 7.22 -23.10
CA GLN A 6 9.71 5.91 -23.75
C GLN A 6 8.28 5.41 -23.82
N GLY A 7 7.33 6.16 -23.24
CA GLY A 7 5.91 5.78 -23.23
C GLY A 7 5.56 4.71 -22.20
N ILE A 8 6.41 4.48 -21.21
CA ILE A 8 6.16 3.55 -20.11
C ILE A 8 6.00 4.29 -18.79
N VAL A 9 5.26 3.68 -17.86
CA VAL A 9 5.01 4.28 -16.56
C VAL A 9 6.30 4.38 -15.76
N ASN A 10 6.58 5.57 -15.24
CA ASN A 10 7.74 5.82 -14.42
C ASN A 10 7.67 5.06 -13.09
N ASN A 11 8.82 4.59 -12.59
CA ASN A 11 8.89 3.83 -11.33
C ASN A 11 8.28 4.55 -10.15
N ALA A 12 8.40 5.88 -10.07
CA ALA A 12 7.81 6.67 -8.99
C ALA A 12 6.29 6.58 -8.98
N ASN A 13 5.65 6.38 -10.13
CA ASN A 13 4.19 6.30 -10.22
C ASN A 13 3.66 4.96 -9.71
N TYR A 14 4.42 3.87 -9.77
CA TYR A 14 4.03 2.61 -9.12
C TYR A 14 3.86 2.80 -7.62
N LEU A 15 4.76 3.54 -6.98
CA LEU A 15 4.65 3.86 -5.55
C LEU A 15 3.38 4.67 -5.26
N HIS A 16 3.05 5.64 -6.11
CA HIS A 16 1.83 6.42 -5.97
C HIS A 16 0.58 5.54 -6.11
N TYR A 17 0.59 4.58 -7.04
CA TYR A 17 -0.54 3.67 -7.23
C TYR A 17 -0.78 2.79 -6.01
N ILE A 18 0.29 2.18 -5.45
CA ILE A 18 0.12 1.32 -4.27
C ILE A 18 -0.24 2.13 -3.02
N GLU A 19 0.32 3.33 -2.86
CA GLU A 19 -0.04 4.22 -1.77
C GLU A 19 -1.51 4.62 -1.84
N HIS A 20 -1.98 5.00 -3.03
CA HIS A 20 -3.37 5.37 -3.26
C HIS A 20 -4.32 4.20 -2.99
N THR A 21 -3.99 3.00 -3.47
CA THR A 21 -4.79 1.79 -3.23
C THR A 21 -4.89 1.48 -1.75
N ARG A 22 -3.77 1.59 -1.02
CA ARG A 22 -3.73 1.35 0.41
C ARG A 22 -4.57 2.39 1.16
N HIS A 23 -4.48 3.65 0.75
CA HIS A 23 -5.24 4.74 1.34
C HIS A 23 -6.75 4.55 1.14
N LEU A 24 -7.17 4.17 -0.07
CA LEU A 24 -8.57 3.86 -0.36
C LEU A 24 -9.09 2.70 0.50
N TYR A 25 -8.28 1.65 0.65
CA TYR A 25 -8.63 0.50 1.47
C TYR A 25 -8.88 0.92 2.93
N LEU A 26 -7.97 1.71 3.51
CA LEU A 26 -8.10 2.18 4.88
C LEU A 26 -9.32 3.10 5.04
N THR A 27 -9.60 3.95 4.05
CA THR A 27 -10.79 4.80 4.05
C THR A 27 -12.06 3.97 4.03
N GLN A 28 -12.12 2.91 3.22
CA GLN A 28 -13.26 2.01 3.16
C GLN A 28 -13.51 1.28 4.47
N LEU A 29 -12.46 1.01 5.23
CA LEU A 29 -12.56 0.40 6.57
C LEU A 29 -13.00 1.39 7.64
N GLY A 30 -13.15 2.67 7.30
CA GLY A 30 -13.54 3.70 8.25
C GLY A 30 -12.42 4.18 9.17
N VAL A 31 -11.17 3.94 8.80
CA VAL A 31 -10.02 4.40 9.57
C VAL A 31 -9.83 5.90 9.37
N SER A 32 -9.80 6.65 10.47
CA SER A 32 -9.47 8.06 10.46
C SER A 32 -8.07 8.27 11.05
N PHE A 33 -7.11 8.53 10.18
CA PHE A 33 -5.73 8.81 10.60
C PHE A 33 -5.65 10.03 11.52
N ALA A 34 -6.44 11.06 11.24
CA ALA A 34 -6.44 12.29 12.03
C ALA A 34 -6.90 12.03 13.47
N LYS A 35 -7.99 11.26 13.64
CA LYS A 35 -8.50 10.93 14.97
C LYS A 35 -7.53 10.05 15.75
N LEU A 36 -6.93 9.07 15.10
CA LEU A 36 -5.95 8.20 15.75
C LEU A 36 -4.69 8.97 16.11
N HIS A 37 -4.24 9.88 15.24
CA HIS A 37 -3.10 10.74 15.54
C HIS A 37 -3.35 11.60 16.78
N GLU A 38 -4.54 12.15 16.93
CA GLU A 38 -4.94 12.91 18.13
C GLU A 38 -4.85 12.06 19.39
N GLN A 39 -5.05 10.76 19.27
CA GLN A 39 -4.94 9.80 20.37
C GLN A 39 -3.50 9.28 20.55
N GLY A 40 -2.54 9.80 19.78
CA GLY A 40 -1.15 9.39 19.83
C GLY A 40 -0.85 8.09 19.08
N ILE A 41 -1.73 7.68 18.15
CA ILE A 41 -1.59 6.44 17.40
C ILE A 41 -1.30 6.78 15.94
N ASP A 42 -0.12 6.39 15.45
CA ASP A 42 0.31 6.61 14.08
C ASP A 42 0.71 5.28 13.45
N ALA A 43 0.32 5.09 12.18
CA ALA A 43 0.80 3.97 11.37
C ALA A 43 1.84 4.51 10.38
N VAL A 44 3.02 3.93 10.41
CA VAL A 44 4.14 4.37 9.58
C VAL A 44 4.72 3.21 8.79
N VAL A 45 5.25 3.51 7.61
CA VAL A 45 5.93 2.51 6.79
C VAL A 45 7.30 2.23 7.40
N ALA A 46 7.53 0.97 7.77
CA ALA A 46 8.80 0.53 8.33
C ALA A 46 9.70 -0.10 7.26
N ARG A 47 9.11 -0.76 6.26
CA ARG A 47 9.87 -1.46 5.22
C ARG A 47 9.03 -1.62 3.97
N MET A 48 9.68 -1.54 2.81
CA MET A 48 9.07 -1.83 1.53
C MET A 48 9.98 -2.74 0.73
N ASN A 49 9.38 -3.71 0.04
CA ASN A 49 10.09 -4.53 -0.95
C ASN A 49 9.33 -4.39 -2.27
N LEU A 50 10.03 -3.96 -3.31
CA LEU A 50 9.43 -3.63 -4.59
C LEU A 50 10.09 -4.47 -5.70
N GLN A 51 9.27 -5.07 -6.56
CA GLN A 51 9.74 -5.85 -7.70
C GLN A 51 9.03 -5.38 -8.96
N TYR A 52 9.80 -4.88 -9.91
CA TYR A 52 9.31 -4.46 -11.22
C TYR A 52 9.37 -5.64 -12.17
N LYS A 53 8.23 -5.98 -12.79
CA LYS A 53 8.11 -7.14 -13.68
C LYS A 53 7.86 -6.67 -15.12
N ALA A 54 6.64 -6.82 -15.63
CA ALA A 54 6.29 -6.33 -16.95
C ALA A 54 5.93 -4.83 -16.89
N PRO A 55 6.48 -3.98 -17.77
CA PRO A 55 6.18 -2.55 -17.72
C PRO A 55 4.74 -2.25 -18.09
N LEU A 56 4.16 -1.23 -17.44
CA LEU A 56 2.94 -0.58 -17.89
C LEU A 56 3.31 0.47 -18.93
N ARG A 57 2.56 0.52 -20.00
CA ARG A 57 2.71 1.55 -21.03
C ARG A 57 1.69 2.65 -20.80
N CYS A 58 1.89 3.80 -21.44
CA CYS A 58 0.88 4.84 -21.48
C CYS A 58 -0.43 4.28 -22.03
N ASP A 59 -1.55 4.68 -21.45
CA ASP A 59 -2.90 4.23 -21.80
C ASP A 59 -3.22 2.78 -21.44
N ASP A 60 -2.29 2.05 -20.84
CA ASP A 60 -2.60 0.73 -20.31
C ASP A 60 -3.56 0.84 -19.11
N HIS A 61 -4.52 -0.07 -19.09
CA HIS A 61 -5.35 -0.27 -17.93
C HIS A 61 -4.71 -1.31 -17.04
N PHE A 62 -4.86 -1.14 -15.72
CA PHE A 62 -4.28 -2.08 -14.75
C PHE A 62 -5.26 -2.40 -13.63
N ILE A 63 -5.00 -3.53 -12.99
CA ILE A 63 -5.75 -3.97 -11.81
C ILE A 63 -4.78 -3.98 -10.64
N SER A 64 -5.16 -3.29 -9.57
CA SER A 64 -4.41 -3.25 -8.33
C SER A 64 -5.09 -4.18 -7.32
N LYS A 65 -4.33 -5.15 -6.79
CA LYS A 65 -4.81 -6.09 -5.79
C LYS A 65 -4.08 -5.87 -4.48
N LEU A 66 -4.82 -5.99 -3.38
CA LEU A 66 -4.29 -5.76 -2.05
C LEU A 66 -4.75 -6.86 -1.10
N ALA A 67 -3.83 -7.36 -0.30
CA ALA A 67 -4.12 -8.22 0.84
C ALA A 67 -3.28 -7.75 2.02
N VAL A 68 -3.75 -7.99 3.24
CA VAL A 68 -3.03 -7.62 4.45
C VAL A 68 -2.98 -8.79 5.41
N LYS A 69 -1.81 -8.97 6.04
CA LYS A 69 -1.60 -9.96 7.11
C LYS A 69 -0.94 -9.27 8.29
N LYS A 70 -1.19 -9.80 9.48
CA LYS A 70 -0.51 -9.34 10.66
C LYS A 70 0.60 -10.33 11.04
N GLU A 71 1.81 -9.79 11.24
CA GLU A 71 2.97 -10.56 11.66
C GLU A 71 3.64 -9.85 12.85
N GLY A 72 3.40 -10.37 14.06
CA GLY A 72 3.86 -9.71 15.29
C GLY A 72 3.21 -8.32 15.42
N LEU A 73 4.03 -7.29 15.48
CA LEU A 73 3.55 -5.89 15.54
C LEU A 73 3.38 -5.25 14.17
N ARG A 74 3.62 -5.98 13.08
CA ARG A 74 3.62 -5.44 11.73
C ARG A 74 2.34 -5.82 10.99
N TYR A 75 1.84 -4.88 10.21
CA TYR A 75 0.82 -5.14 9.19
C TYR A 75 1.54 -5.22 7.86
N VAL A 76 1.51 -6.39 7.22
CA VAL A 76 2.19 -6.62 5.94
C VAL A 76 1.16 -6.55 4.83
N PHE A 77 1.29 -5.53 4.00
CA PHE A 77 0.43 -5.34 2.84
C PHE A 77 1.10 -5.95 1.62
N TYR A 78 0.40 -6.86 0.98
CA TYR A 78 0.80 -7.44 -0.29
C TYR A 78 0.02 -6.70 -1.37
N GLN A 79 0.71 -5.94 -2.20
CA GLN A 79 0.08 -5.11 -3.21
C GLN A 79 0.69 -5.39 -4.56
N ASP A 80 -0.13 -5.92 -5.48
CA ASP A 80 0.27 -6.31 -6.81
C ASP A 80 -0.48 -5.49 -7.85
N ILE A 81 0.20 -5.16 -8.93
CA ILE A 81 -0.39 -4.48 -10.08
C ILE A 81 -0.27 -5.39 -11.29
N PHE A 82 -1.40 -5.67 -11.93
CA PHE A 82 -1.49 -6.51 -13.11
C PHE A 82 -1.93 -5.69 -14.31
N ARG A 83 -1.36 -5.98 -15.46
CA ARG A 83 -1.85 -5.42 -16.72
C ARG A 83 -3.20 -6.03 -17.05
N LYS A 84 -4.19 -5.20 -17.36
CA LYS A 84 -5.54 -5.68 -17.65
C LYS A 84 -5.61 -6.44 -18.97
N ASP A 85 -4.85 -6.00 -19.97
CA ASP A 85 -4.94 -6.52 -21.34
C ASP A 85 -4.50 -7.98 -21.44
N ASP A 86 -3.39 -8.36 -20.80
CA ASP A 86 -2.82 -9.69 -20.89
C ASP A 86 -2.72 -10.41 -19.52
N GLY A 87 -3.13 -9.76 -18.45
CA GLY A 87 -3.10 -10.32 -17.09
C GLY A 87 -1.71 -10.48 -16.51
N ARG A 88 -0.67 -9.96 -17.15
CA ARG A 88 0.70 -10.11 -16.67
C ARG A 88 0.95 -9.26 -15.44
N LEU A 89 1.69 -9.83 -14.49
CA LEU A 89 2.15 -9.11 -13.32
C LEU A 89 3.12 -8.02 -13.74
N SER A 90 2.76 -6.77 -13.47
CA SER A 90 3.60 -5.61 -13.75
C SER A 90 4.48 -5.23 -12.58
N PHE A 91 3.92 -5.31 -11.37
CA PHE A 91 4.60 -4.83 -10.16
C PHE A 91 4.12 -5.64 -8.95
N ARG A 92 5.06 -6.06 -8.14
CA ARG A 92 4.77 -6.77 -6.87
C ARG A 92 5.43 -6.03 -5.73
N SER A 93 4.69 -5.85 -4.64
CA SER A 93 5.25 -5.18 -3.47
C SER A 93 4.77 -5.81 -2.17
N THR A 94 5.62 -5.71 -1.15
CA THR A 94 5.21 -5.87 0.24
C THR A 94 5.52 -4.56 0.95
N VAL A 95 4.57 -4.07 1.73
CA VAL A 95 4.71 -2.85 2.52
C VAL A 95 4.41 -3.17 3.96
N GLU A 96 5.40 -3.02 4.83
CA GLU A 96 5.26 -3.31 6.25
C GLU A 96 4.98 -2.02 7.00
N LEU A 97 3.82 -1.97 7.65
CA LEU A 97 3.43 -0.86 8.52
C LEU A 97 3.58 -1.28 9.99
N VAL A 98 4.02 -0.35 10.81
CA VAL A 98 4.03 -0.50 12.25
C VAL A 98 3.27 0.65 12.89
N CYS A 99 2.73 0.43 14.08
CA CYS A 99 2.08 1.48 14.84
C CYS A 99 3.02 2.06 15.88
N LEU A 100 3.04 3.38 15.95
CA LEU A 100 3.69 4.11 17.03
C LEU A 100 2.61 4.62 17.97
N ILE A 101 2.70 4.23 19.24
CA ILE A 101 1.81 4.68 20.29
C ILE A 101 2.59 5.66 21.16
N ASN A 102 2.21 6.93 21.07
CA ASN A 102 2.95 8.02 21.72
C ASN A 102 4.45 7.99 21.38
N GLY A 103 4.75 7.74 20.09
CA GLY A 103 6.11 7.71 19.58
C GLY A 103 6.86 6.40 19.80
N ARG A 104 6.24 5.39 20.39
CA ARG A 104 6.86 4.10 20.66
C ARG A 104 6.20 2.98 19.89
N LEU A 105 7.01 2.05 19.41
CA LEU A 105 6.50 0.86 18.73
C LEU A 105 5.55 0.10 19.65
N GLY A 106 4.34 -0.18 19.14
CA GLY A 106 3.32 -0.88 19.91
C GLY A 106 2.25 -1.47 19.04
N ASN A 107 1.25 -2.09 19.67
CA ASN A 107 0.10 -2.67 18.99
C ASN A 107 -1.11 -1.74 19.15
N SER A 108 -1.84 -1.52 18.08
CA SER A 108 -3.08 -0.73 18.09
C SER A 108 -4.29 -1.64 17.95
N ASP A 109 -5.14 -1.69 18.95
CA ASP A 109 -6.40 -2.43 18.88
C ASP A 109 -7.35 -1.82 17.85
N ASP A 110 -7.28 -0.51 17.64
CA ASP A 110 -8.10 0.17 16.65
C ASP A 110 -7.75 -0.29 15.23
N TYR A 111 -6.48 -0.35 14.90
CA TYR A 111 -6.03 -0.87 13.60
C TYR A 111 -6.29 -2.36 13.47
N ASP A 112 -6.08 -3.15 14.53
CA ASP A 112 -6.38 -4.58 14.52
C ASP A 112 -7.85 -4.82 14.18
N ARG A 113 -8.75 -4.11 14.82
CA ARG A 113 -10.19 -4.24 14.55
C ARG A 113 -10.55 -3.82 13.14
N ALA A 114 -9.97 -2.72 12.67
CA ALA A 114 -10.23 -2.22 11.31
C ALA A 114 -9.83 -3.24 10.25
N PHE A 115 -8.71 -3.94 10.45
CA PHE A 115 -8.23 -4.96 9.51
C PHE A 115 -8.83 -6.35 9.73
N GLY A 116 -9.62 -6.55 10.79
CA GLY A 116 -10.22 -7.85 11.10
C GLY A 116 -9.30 -8.80 11.85
N PHE A 117 -8.34 -8.29 12.57
CA PHE A 117 -7.40 -9.09 13.37
C PHE A 117 -7.72 -9.12 14.85
#